data_2b9c7b5618d59f1cc1837394b97926e3
#
_entry.id   2b9c7b5618d59f1cc1837394b97926e3
#
_cell.length_a   1.000
_cell.length_b   1.000
_cell.length_c   1.000
_cell.angle_alpha   90.00
_cell.angle_beta   90.00
_cell.angle_gamma   90.00
#
_symmetry.space_group_name_H-M   'P 1'
#
loop_
_entity.id
_entity.type
_entity.pdbx_description
1 polymer ?
#
loop_
_entity_poly.entity_id
_entity_poly.type
_entity_poly.pdbx_seq_one_letter_code
_entity_poly.pdbx_strand_id
1 'polypeptide(L)'
;MSTNKTIDQDFIFTPLETATATIEHIKNMQNGKDKSIPFPIDGIDEYFAPLRPGQMAAIIGQTSHYKSGLLHSIERINAEGLSKGQHQGEVIFHISTEEDIEEQGMIELAHYSPERMEDLVQGHVLDWDSVIKAAFQIGEVPIYRIGMSLHRKGRFSDLYLSNIAREIERAMEEFNITPASIYIDYLQALPLDPDIQKNAPRDQQRRLQVRSDVYRLKEMAVYFECPIWVAIQAKQNLDMPLSPTFLMPGQYDGEETAAIAQRFDRLVTIWMPKQSWPVGKEVSLGKGSTIRVEEDMLFVRVAKQRPNLPSGRMWLCRVDFKRNEIRVDATMKTYVKGDIDDSYGD
;
A
#
# COMPACT_ATOMS: atom_id res chain seq x y z
N MET A 1 15.71 -11.03 -51.98
CA MET A 1 14.41 -11.11 -51.28
C MET A 1 14.59 -10.47 -49.93
N SER A 2 14.07 -9.25 -49.81
CA SER A 2 14.14 -8.45 -48.57
C SER A 2 13.08 -8.99 -47.61
N THR A 3 13.49 -9.62 -46.54
CA THR A 3 12.59 -9.95 -45.43
C THR A 3 12.25 -8.65 -44.71
N ASN A 4 11.08 -8.09 -45.01
CA ASN A 4 10.48 -7.08 -44.16
C ASN A 4 10.32 -7.68 -42.75
N LYS A 5 11.23 -7.36 -41.84
CA LYS A 5 10.97 -7.47 -40.42
C LYS A 5 9.86 -6.49 -40.11
N THR A 6 8.67 -6.98 -39.90
CA THR A 6 7.59 -6.23 -39.25
C THR A 6 8.17 -5.77 -37.91
N ILE A 7 8.46 -4.49 -37.78
CA ILE A 7 8.78 -3.88 -36.49
C ILE A 7 7.50 -4.03 -35.67
N ASP A 8 7.59 -4.73 -34.57
CA ASP A 8 6.52 -4.83 -33.58
C ASP A 8 6.16 -3.40 -33.18
N GLN A 9 4.97 -2.92 -33.59
CA GLN A 9 4.54 -1.53 -33.41
C GLN A 9 3.89 -1.29 -32.05
N ASP A 10 4.03 -2.21 -31.11
CA ASP A 10 3.35 -2.22 -29.81
C ASP A 10 3.61 -0.98 -28.92
N PHE A 11 4.63 -0.18 -29.24
CA PHE A 11 5.02 1.01 -28.47
C PHE A 11 4.85 2.34 -29.24
N ILE A 12 4.33 2.33 -30.47
CA ILE A 12 4.18 3.52 -31.30
C ILE A 12 2.69 3.82 -31.53
N PHE A 13 2.25 4.96 -31.03
CA PHE A 13 0.89 5.45 -31.18
C PHE A 13 0.88 6.72 -32.03
N THR A 14 -0.01 6.79 -33.03
CA THR A 14 -0.28 8.03 -33.75
C THR A 14 -1.00 9.03 -32.85
N PRO A 15 -0.98 10.35 -33.19
CA PRO A 15 -1.72 11.34 -32.42
C PRO A 15 -3.22 11.04 -32.32
N LEU A 16 -3.83 10.49 -33.37
CA LEU A 16 -5.25 10.12 -33.38
C LEU A 16 -5.53 8.92 -32.46
N GLU A 17 -4.70 7.88 -32.49
CA GLU A 17 -4.82 6.73 -31.57
C GLU A 17 -4.70 7.17 -30.14
N THR A 18 -3.70 8.03 -29.82
CA THR A 18 -3.53 8.60 -28.48
C THR A 18 -4.77 9.36 -28.02
N ALA A 19 -5.32 10.25 -28.88
CA ALA A 19 -6.50 11.03 -28.56
C ALA A 19 -7.74 10.14 -28.37
N THR A 20 -7.93 9.15 -29.25
CA THR A 20 -9.06 8.22 -29.19
C THR A 20 -9.02 7.37 -27.93
N ALA A 21 -7.87 6.78 -27.62
CA ALA A 21 -7.68 6.00 -26.38
C ALA A 21 -7.92 6.86 -25.13
N THR A 22 -7.48 8.12 -25.14
CA THR A 22 -7.72 9.05 -24.03
C THR A 22 -9.21 9.35 -23.85
N ILE A 23 -9.95 9.60 -24.94
CA ILE A 23 -11.41 9.84 -24.89
C ILE A 23 -12.15 8.61 -24.38
N GLU A 24 -11.79 7.42 -24.85
CA GLU A 24 -12.39 6.17 -24.40
C GLU A 24 -12.14 5.94 -22.91
N HIS A 25 -10.92 6.17 -22.46
CA HIS A 25 -10.57 6.08 -21.03
C HIS A 25 -11.41 7.05 -20.17
N ILE A 26 -11.58 8.31 -20.59
CA ILE A 26 -12.41 9.29 -19.87
C ILE A 26 -13.88 8.82 -19.82
N LYS A 27 -14.41 8.29 -20.93
CA LYS A 27 -15.79 7.76 -20.97
C LYS A 27 -15.96 6.55 -20.03
N ASN A 28 -14.97 5.66 -19.96
CA ASN A 28 -15.00 4.51 -19.05
C ASN A 28 -15.03 4.96 -17.60
N MET A 29 -14.23 5.98 -17.22
CA MET A 29 -14.30 6.59 -15.89
C MET A 29 -15.68 7.16 -15.58
N GLN A 30 -16.27 7.94 -16.51
CA GLN A 30 -17.61 8.54 -16.31
C GLN A 30 -18.71 7.50 -16.15
N ASN A 31 -18.57 6.34 -16.79
CA ASN A 31 -19.56 5.28 -16.78
C ASN A 31 -19.33 4.24 -15.67
N GLY A 32 -18.36 4.45 -14.77
CA GLY A 32 -18.02 3.50 -13.72
C GLY A 32 -17.46 2.16 -14.22
N LYS A 33 -16.96 2.13 -15.46
CA LYS A 33 -16.32 0.96 -16.07
C LYS A 33 -14.80 0.96 -15.88
N ASP A 34 -14.29 1.99 -15.23
CA ASP A 34 -12.87 2.12 -14.94
C ASP A 34 -12.50 1.23 -13.74
N LYS A 35 -11.42 0.48 -13.90
CA LYS A 35 -10.83 -0.37 -12.84
C LYS A 35 -9.96 0.41 -11.86
N SER A 36 -10.24 1.68 -11.65
CA SER A 36 -9.50 2.51 -10.70
C SER A 36 -9.86 2.16 -9.27
N ILE A 37 -8.83 2.09 -8.42
CA ILE A 37 -9.00 1.81 -7.00
C ILE A 37 -8.88 3.11 -6.21
N PRO A 38 -9.88 3.49 -5.40
CA PRO A 38 -9.83 4.68 -4.56
C PRO A 38 -8.91 4.50 -3.35
N PHE A 39 -8.62 5.63 -2.68
CA PHE A 39 -8.12 5.64 -1.31
C PHE A 39 -9.34 5.77 -0.38
N PRO A 40 -9.85 4.66 0.16
CA PRO A 40 -11.21 4.60 0.70
C PRO A 40 -11.27 5.07 2.17
N ILE A 41 -10.71 6.23 2.46
CA ILE A 41 -10.82 6.89 3.78
C ILE A 41 -11.57 8.19 3.58
N ASP A 42 -12.76 8.26 4.14
CA ASP A 42 -13.65 9.42 4.05
C ASP A 42 -12.91 10.73 4.38
N GLY A 43 -13.04 11.72 3.49
CA GLY A 43 -12.38 13.02 3.61
C GLY A 43 -10.95 13.06 3.05
N ILE A 44 -10.29 11.91 2.79
CA ILE A 44 -9.06 11.83 2.01
C ILE A 44 -9.37 11.43 0.57
N ASP A 45 -10.37 10.58 0.38
CA ASP A 45 -10.83 10.04 -0.90
C ASP A 45 -11.20 11.13 -1.92
N GLU A 46 -11.82 12.22 -1.49
CA GLU A 46 -12.12 13.38 -2.34
C GLU A 46 -10.86 14.09 -2.87
N TYR A 47 -9.77 14.01 -2.13
CA TYR A 47 -8.51 14.66 -2.48
C TYR A 47 -7.53 13.73 -3.21
N PHE A 48 -7.57 12.45 -2.89
CA PHE A 48 -6.70 11.44 -3.47
C PHE A 48 -7.34 10.88 -4.75
N ALA A 49 -6.77 11.24 -5.90
CA ALA A 49 -7.29 10.72 -7.16
C ALA A 49 -7.13 9.19 -7.23
N PRO A 50 -8.18 8.45 -7.63
CA PRO A 50 -8.14 6.99 -7.73
C PRO A 50 -6.91 6.48 -8.49
N LEU A 51 -6.37 5.37 -8.04
CA LEU A 51 -5.20 4.73 -8.66
C LEU A 51 -5.67 3.86 -9.83
N ARG A 52 -5.20 4.17 -11.03
CA ARG A 52 -5.63 3.52 -12.28
C ARG A 52 -4.80 2.28 -12.58
N PRO A 53 -5.31 1.36 -13.42
CA PRO A 53 -4.50 0.30 -14.01
C PRO A 53 -3.17 0.82 -14.55
N GLY A 54 -2.10 0.10 -14.29
CA GLY A 54 -0.74 0.50 -14.66
C GLY A 54 -0.11 1.56 -13.77
N GLN A 55 -0.79 2.07 -12.74
CA GLN A 55 -0.25 3.03 -11.77
C GLN A 55 0.18 2.36 -10.47
N MET A 56 1.07 3.03 -9.74
CA MET A 56 1.59 2.57 -8.46
C MET A 56 1.43 3.64 -7.39
N ALA A 57 1.04 3.22 -6.19
CA ALA A 57 1.06 4.05 -4.99
C ALA A 57 1.93 3.43 -3.89
N ALA A 58 2.55 4.27 -3.07
CA ALA A 58 3.29 3.82 -1.91
C ALA A 58 2.82 4.50 -0.63
N ILE A 59 2.85 3.72 0.48
CA ILE A 59 2.69 4.20 1.85
C ILE A 59 4.06 4.18 2.50
N ILE A 60 4.59 5.35 2.83
CA ILE A 60 5.93 5.52 3.42
C ILE A 60 5.77 5.85 4.91
N GLY A 61 6.39 5.07 5.77
CA GLY A 61 6.40 5.28 7.22
C GLY A 61 7.55 4.54 7.89
N GLN A 62 7.94 4.98 9.07
CA GLN A 62 8.94 4.28 9.88
C GLN A 62 8.39 2.95 10.43
N THR A 63 9.26 2.12 11.00
CA THR A 63 8.85 0.87 11.67
C THR A 63 7.82 1.18 12.77
N SER A 64 6.81 0.33 12.90
CA SER A 64 5.71 0.45 13.89
C SER A 64 4.79 1.67 13.73
N HIS A 65 4.91 2.44 12.65
CA HIS A 65 4.05 3.58 12.37
C HIS A 65 2.76 3.23 11.61
N TYR A 66 2.29 1.99 11.68
CA TYR A 66 0.99 1.54 11.17
C TYR A 66 0.88 1.44 9.64
N LYS A 67 1.99 1.20 8.91
CA LYS A 67 1.98 1.00 7.45
C LYS A 67 1.09 -0.16 7.03
N SER A 68 1.37 -1.34 7.59
CA SER A 68 0.60 -2.58 7.35
C SER A 68 -0.88 -2.39 7.67
N GLY A 69 -1.19 -1.80 8.83
CA GLY A 69 -2.58 -1.53 9.22
C GLY A 69 -3.32 -0.61 8.25
N LEU A 70 -2.67 0.46 7.76
CA LEU A 70 -3.25 1.32 6.73
C LEU A 70 -3.42 0.58 5.40
N LEU A 71 -2.41 -0.21 4.98
CA LEU A 71 -2.48 -0.99 3.75
C LEU A 71 -3.62 -2.00 3.79
N HIS A 72 -3.76 -2.76 4.89
CA HIS A 72 -4.86 -3.71 5.12
C HIS A 72 -6.23 -3.02 5.14
N SER A 73 -6.34 -1.82 5.74
CA SER A 73 -7.61 -1.08 5.75
C SER A 73 -8.04 -0.68 4.33
N ILE A 74 -7.11 -0.18 3.51
CA ILE A 74 -7.38 0.20 2.11
C ILE A 74 -7.77 -1.05 1.31
N GLU A 75 -7.01 -2.12 1.45
CA GLU A 75 -7.24 -3.40 0.79
C GLU A 75 -8.64 -3.95 1.08
N ARG A 76 -8.99 -4.10 2.37
CA ARG A 76 -10.26 -4.66 2.79
C ARG A 76 -11.45 -3.88 2.27
N ILE A 77 -11.46 -2.54 2.42
CA ILE A 77 -12.57 -1.71 1.95
C ILE A 77 -12.72 -1.82 0.43
N ASN A 78 -11.62 -1.86 -0.31
CA ASN A 78 -11.65 -2.05 -1.76
C ASN A 78 -12.16 -3.46 -2.13
N ALA A 79 -11.75 -4.51 -1.42
CA ALA A 79 -12.23 -5.88 -1.64
C ALA A 79 -13.72 -6.04 -1.34
N GLU A 80 -14.21 -5.43 -0.26
CA GLU A 80 -15.65 -5.39 0.06
C GLU A 80 -16.45 -4.62 -1.02
N GLY A 81 -15.84 -3.60 -1.62
CA GLY A 81 -16.41 -2.90 -2.77
C GLY A 81 -16.55 -3.80 -3.99
N LEU A 82 -15.54 -4.62 -4.29
CA LEU A 82 -15.58 -5.61 -5.37
C LEU A 82 -16.67 -6.66 -5.14
N SER A 83 -16.80 -7.18 -3.91
CA SER A 83 -17.84 -8.18 -3.56
C SER A 83 -19.26 -7.68 -3.78
N LYS A 84 -19.50 -6.38 -3.61
CA LYS A 84 -20.81 -5.74 -3.78
C LYS A 84 -21.11 -5.32 -5.23
N GLY A 85 -20.08 -5.30 -6.10
CA GLY A 85 -20.16 -4.85 -7.48
C GLY A 85 -20.42 -5.98 -8.48
N GLN A 86 -20.44 -5.62 -9.78
CA GLN A 86 -20.60 -6.58 -10.91
C GLN A 86 -19.24 -7.15 -11.38
N HIS A 87 -18.22 -7.16 -10.51
CA HIS A 87 -16.86 -7.53 -10.85
C HIS A 87 -16.59 -9.02 -10.61
N GLN A 88 -17.37 -9.89 -11.24
CA GLN A 88 -17.21 -11.35 -11.12
C GLN A 88 -15.82 -11.78 -11.60
N GLY A 89 -15.09 -12.49 -10.73
CA GLY A 89 -13.75 -12.99 -11.02
C GLY A 89 -12.62 -11.97 -10.82
N GLU A 90 -12.89 -10.71 -10.45
CA GLU A 90 -11.87 -9.77 -10.05
C GLU A 90 -11.50 -9.94 -8.57
N VAL A 91 -10.20 -10.01 -8.28
CA VAL A 91 -9.68 -10.25 -6.93
C VAL A 91 -8.54 -9.31 -6.59
N ILE A 92 -8.28 -9.15 -5.32
CA ILE A 92 -7.10 -8.48 -4.80
C ILE A 92 -6.04 -9.53 -4.47
N PHE A 93 -4.79 -9.28 -4.85
CA PHE A 93 -3.65 -10.06 -4.40
C PHE A 93 -2.91 -9.29 -3.29
N HIS A 94 -2.76 -9.92 -2.13
CA HIS A 94 -1.95 -9.41 -1.03
C HIS A 94 -0.70 -10.25 -0.87
N ILE A 95 0.46 -9.59 -0.92
CA ILE A 95 1.77 -10.19 -0.71
C ILE A 95 2.34 -9.67 0.61
N SER A 96 2.51 -10.56 1.60
CA SER A 96 3.20 -10.23 2.84
C SER A 96 4.51 -10.99 2.96
N THR A 97 5.52 -10.29 3.43
CA THR A 97 6.85 -10.82 3.74
C THR A 97 7.20 -10.73 5.22
N GLU A 98 6.37 -10.08 6.03
CA GLU A 98 6.54 -9.98 7.49
C GLU A 98 5.59 -10.92 8.23
N GLU A 99 4.30 -10.83 7.91
CA GLU A 99 3.26 -11.60 8.57
C GLU A 99 3.01 -12.89 7.78
N ASP A 100 2.91 -14.01 8.48
CA ASP A 100 2.47 -15.25 7.84
C ASP A 100 0.96 -15.22 7.56
N ILE A 101 0.49 -16.20 6.80
CA ILE A 101 -0.93 -16.28 6.39
C ILE A 101 -1.86 -16.43 7.60
N GLU A 102 -1.41 -17.11 8.63
CA GLU A 102 -2.15 -17.33 9.87
C GLU A 102 -2.28 -16.02 10.67
N GLU A 103 -1.21 -15.21 10.77
CA GLU A 103 -1.25 -13.90 11.41
C GLU A 103 -2.17 -12.92 10.65
N GLN A 104 -2.08 -12.87 9.32
CA GLN A 104 -3.01 -12.09 8.50
C GLN A 104 -4.46 -12.55 8.70
N GLY A 105 -4.68 -13.87 8.80
CA GLY A 105 -6.00 -14.44 9.11
C GLY A 105 -6.55 -14.00 10.46
N MET A 106 -5.70 -13.89 11.49
CA MET A 106 -6.11 -13.37 12.81
C MET A 106 -6.52 -11.90 12.76
N ILE A 107 -5.83 -11.07 11.99
CA ILE A 107 -6.19 -9.65 11.77
C ILE A 107 -7.61 -9.56 11.17
N GLU A 108 -7.91 -10.36 10.16
CA GLU A 108 -9.23 -10.38 9.54
C GLU A 108 -10.30 -10.93 10.50
N LEU A 109 -10.01 -12.01 11.24
CA LEU A 109 -10.93 -12.54 12.23
C LEU A 109 -11.27 -11.52 13.33
N ALA A 110 -10.27 -10.75 13.80
CA ALA A 110 -10.50 -9.69 14.78
C ALA A 110 -11.38 -8.55 14.22
N HIS A 111 -11.34 -8.30 12.90
CA HIS A 111 -12.22 -7.33 12.28
C HIS A 111 -13.67 -7.81 12.19
N TYR A 112 -13.89 -9.05 11.75
CA TYR A 112 -15.24 -9.58 11.48
C TYR A 112 -15.91 -10.29 12.67
N SER A 113 -15.18 -10.51 13.79
CA SER A 113 -15.70 -11.11 15.01
C SER A 113 -15.68 -10.13 16.20
N PRO A 114 -16.35 -10.43 17.33
CA PRO A 114 -16.22 -9.65 18.55
C PRO A 114 -14.88 -9.85 19.28
N GLU A 115 -14.10 -10.88 18.89
CA GLU A 115 -12.84 -11.22 19.53
C GLU A 115 -11.77 -10.14 19.27
N ARG A 116 -10.84 -9.98 20.22
CA ARG A 116 -9.71 -9.08 20.07
C ARG A 116 -8.54 -9.79 19.43
N MET A 117 -7.73 -9.07 18.68
CA MET A 117 -6.49 -9.60 18.14
C MET A 117 -5.60 -10.25 19.21
N GLU A 118 -5.48 -9.60 20.38
CA GLU A 118 -4.71 -10.11 21.53
C GLU A 118 -5.20 -11.48 22.02
N ASP A 119 -6.51 -11.66 22.08
CA ASP A 119 -7.15 -12.91 22.53
C ASP A 119 -6.96 -14.02 21.47
N LEU A 120 -7.09 -13.70 20.19
CA LEU A 120 -6.83 -14.63 19.09
C LEU A 120 -5.39 -15.12 19.07
N VAL A 121 -4.42 -14.21 19.20
CA VAL A 121 -2.97 -14.55 19.24
C VAL A 121 -2.63 -15.44 20.44
N GLN A 122 -3.31 -15.27 21.58
CA GLN A 122 -3.12 -16.08 22.77
C GLN A 122 -3.94 -17.37 22.77
N GLY A 123 -4.81 -17.57 21.77
CA GLY A 123 -5.73 -18.70 21.72
C GLY A 123 -6.87 -18.63 22.74
N HIS A 124 -7.17 -17.45 23.28
CA HIS A 124 -8.22 -17.20 24.26
C HIS A 124 -9.54 -16.83 23.59
N VAL A 125 -10.08 -17.71 22.76
CA VAL A 125 -11.37 -17.49 22.06
C VAL A 125 -12.51 -17.81 23.00
N LEU A 126 -13.40 -16.83 23.21
CA LEU A 126 -14.59 -16.97 24.05
C LEU A 126 -15.82 -17.43 23.26
N ASP A 127 -15.94 -16.99 22.01
CA ASP A 127 -17.09 -17.29 21.14
C ASP A 127 -16.64 -17.88 19.80
N TRP A 128 -16.45 -19.21 19.78
CA TRP A 128 -16.07 -19.94 18.57
C TRP A 128 -17.12 -19.86 17.45
N ASP A 129 -18.40 -19.73 17.77
CA ASP A 129 -19.45 -19.63 16.75
C ASP A 129 -19.34 -18.32 15.99
N SER A 130 -19.04 -17.21 16.68
CA SER A 130 -18.76 -15.93 16.06
C SER A 130 -17.49 -15.95 15.22
N VAL A 131 -16.42 -16.61 15.68
CA VAL A 131 -15.16 -16.74 14.90
C VAL A 131 -15.39 -17.56 13.63
N ILE A 132 -16.14 -18.67 13.71
CA ILE A 132 -16.47 -19.50 12.55
C ILE A 132 -17.33 -18.68 11.56
N LYS A 133 -18.31 -17.93 12.05
CA LYS A 133 -19.12 -17.03 11.21
C LYS A 133 -18.27 -15.97 10.52
N ALA A 134 -17.32 -15.36 11.24
CA ALA A 134 -16.36 -14.41 10.67
C ALA A 134 -15.51 -15.05 9.57
N ALA A 135 -15.06 -16.31 9.77
CA ALA A 135 -14.30 -17.04 8.75
C ALA A 135 -15.11 -17.24 7.45
N PHE A 136 -16.42 -17.51 7.53
CA PHE A 136 -17.29 -17.56 6.35
C PHE A 136 -17.42 -16.18 5.68
N GLN A 137 -17.53 -15.10 6.45
CA GLN A 137 -17.58 -13.73 5.90
C GLN A 137 -16.27 -13.37 5.16
N ILE A 138 -15.12 -13.73 5.74
CA ILE A 138 -13.80 -13.56 5.10
C ILE A 138 -13.75 -14.35 3.78
N GLY A 139 -14.33 -15.54 3.73
CA GLY A 139 -14.38 -16.35 2.52
C GLY A 139 -15.13 -15.71 1.35
N GLU A 140 -16.00 -14.73 1.61
CA GLU A 140 -16.72 -13.96 0.58
C GLU A 140 -15.95 -12.71 0.12
N VAL A 141 -14.86 -12.34 0.80
CA VAL A 141 -14.03 -11.19 0.45
C VAL A 141 -12.94 -11.64 -0.54
N PRO A 142 -12.86 -11.08 -1.76
CA PRO A 142 -11.99 -11.59 -2.81
C PRO A 142 -10.53 -11.16 -2.61
N ILE A 143 -9.89 -11.56 -1.53
CA ILE A 143 -8.47 -11.32 -1.24
C ILE A 143 -7.71 -12.64 -1.30
N TYR A 144 -6.80 -12.77 -2.25
CA TYR A 144 -5.87 -13.89 -2.40
C TYR A 144 -4.52 -13.51 -1.81
N ARG A 145 -4.00 -14.34 -0.89
CA ARG A 145 -2.76 -14.04 -0.16
C ARG A 145 -1.59 -14.87 -0.68
N ILE A 146 -0.45 -14.21 -0.86
CA ILE A 146 0.84 -14.81 -1.19
C ILE A 146 1.81 -14.50 -0.04
N GLY A 147 2.27 -15.52 0.65
CA GLY A 147 3.13 -15.36 1.83
C GLY A 147 3.56 -16.70 2.40
N MET A 148 4.24 -16.66 3.53
CA MET A 148 4.62 -17.86 4.29
C MET A 148 3.41 -18.40 5.04
N SER A 149 3.40 -19.72 5.28
CA SER A 149 2.39 -20.39 6.09
C SER A 149 3.00 -21.57 6.82
N LEU A 150 2.55 -21.83 8.01
CA LEU A 150 2.94 -23.02 8.78
C LEU A 150 2.43 -24.32 8.14
N HIS A 151 1.39 -24.23 7.31
CA HIS A 151 0.73 -25.38 6.68
C HIS A 151 1.20 -25.69 5.25
N ARG A 152 2.02 -24.81 4.66
CA ARG A 152 2.56 -25.00 3.31
C ARG A 152 4.08 -24.87 3.31
N LYS A 153 4.76 -25.77 2.58
CA LYS A 153 6.23 -25.80 2.50
C LYS A 153 6.76 -24.82 1.44
N GLY A 154 6.49 -23.53 1.63
CA GLY A 154 7.13 -22.46 0.86
C GLY A 154 8.49 -22.07 1.45
N ARG A 155 9.38 -21.48 0.66
CA ARG A 155 10.63 -20.89 1.14
C ARG A 155 10.52 -19.38 1.04
N PHE A 156 10.89 -18.67 2.09
CA PHE A 156 10.94 -17.21 2.07
C PHE A 156 11.77 -16.68 0.89
N SER A 157 12.91 -17.35 0.58
CA SER A 157 13.77 -16.99 -0.55
C SER A 157 13.07 -17.01 -1.92
N ASP A 158 11.92 -17.65 -2.03
CA ASP A 158 11.17 -17.76 -3.28
C ASP A 158 10.15 -16.62 -3.47
N LEU A 159 9.98 -15.75 -2.46
CA LEU A 159 9.06 -14.59 -2.51
C LEU A 159 9.67 -13.34 -3.17
N TYR A 160 10.56 -13.47 -4.14
CA TYR A 160 11.04 -12.34 -4.95
C TYR A 160 10.07 -12.01 -6.09
N LEU A 161 10.05 -10.76 -6.56
CA LEU A 161 8.98 -10.25 -7.44
C LEU A 161 8.72 -11.06 -8.69
N SER A 162 9.76 -11.56 -9.38
CA SER A 162 9.56 -12.35 -10.60
C SER A 162 8.86 -13.68 -10.32
N ASN A 163 9.05 -14.25 -9.13
CA ASN A 163 8.35 -15.48 -8.74
C ASN A 163 6.91 -15.16 -8.29
N ILE A 164 6.73 -14.07 -7.57
CA ILE A 164 5.38 -13.57 -7.18
C ILE A 164 4.52 -13.35 -8.44
N ALA A 165 5.06 -12.72 -9.49
CA ALA A 165 4.34 -12.54 -10.75
C ALA A 165 3.86 -13.88 -11.34
N ARG A 166 4.73 -14.91 -11.36
CA ARG A 166 4.36 -16.25 -11.83
C ARG A 166 3.30 -16.93 -10.96
N GLU A 167 3.35 -16.73 -9.64
CA GLU A 167 2.32 -17.25 -8.74
C GLU A 167 0.96 -16.58 -8.98
N ILE A 168 0.94 -15.28 -9.30
CA ILE A 168 -0.28 -14.57 -9.70
C ILE A 168 -0.81 -15.13 -11.01
N GLU A 169 0.04 -15.28 -12.05
CA GLU A 169 -0.34 -15.89 -13.34
C GLU A 169 -0.95 -17.28 -13.14
N ARG A 170 -0.29 -18.13 -12.34
CA ARG A 170 -0.79 -19.45 -12.02
C ARG A 170 -2.16 -19.41 -11.34
N ALA A 171 -2.35 -18.52 -10.39
CA ALA A 171 -3.64 -18.37 -9.71
C ALA A 171 -4.74 -17.87 -10.66
N MET A 172 -4.40 -16.95 -11.59
CA MET A 172 -5.33 -16.49 -12.62
C MET A 172 -5.82 -17.64 -13.51
N GLU A 173 -4.92 -18.52 -13.93
CA GLU A 173 -5.26 -19.69 -14.74
C GLU A 173 -6.04 -20.75 -13.94
N GLU A 174 -5.58 -21.08 -12.72
CA GLU A 174 -6.13 -22.15 -11.89
C GLU A 174 -7.56 -21.82 -11.40
N PHE A 175 -7.79 -20.55 -11.01
CA PHE A 175 -9.07 -20.12 -10.41
C PHE A 175 -9.94 -19.31 -11.37
N ASN A 176 -9.48 -19.04 -12.59
CA ASN A 176 -10.16 -18.20 -13.58
C ASN A 176 -10.50 -16.81 -13.01
N ILE A 177 -9.51 -16.14 -12.44
CA ILE A 177 -9.61 -14.83 -11.78
C ILE A 177 -8.69 -13.80 -12.44
N THR A 178 -8.95 -12.52 -12.20
CA THR A 178 -8.10 -11.41 -12.69
C THR A 178 -7.78 -10.45 -11.54
N PRO A 179 -6.57 -9.88 -11.50
CA PRO A 179 -6.22 -8.89 -10.48
C PRO A 179 -7.02 -7.59 -10.66
N ALA A 180 -7.77 -7.17 -9.64
CA ALA A 180 -8.29 -5.81 -9.52
C ALA A 180 -7.22 -4.86 -8.98
N SER A 181 -6.38 -5.35 -8.07
CA SER A 181 -5.22 -4.64 -7.54
C SER A 181 -4.27 -5.60 -6.83
N ILE A 182 -3.01 -5.15 -6.63
CA ILE A 182 -1.97 -5.90 -5.92
C ILE A 182 -1.45 -5.05 -4.77
N TYR A 183 -1.33 -5.65 -3.59
CA TYR A 183 -0.81 -5.03 -2.37
C TYR A 183 0.44 -5.75 -1.90
N ILE A 184 1.49 -5.01 -1.51
CA ILE A 184 2.78 -5.58 -1.09
C ILE A 184 3.20 -4.97 0.25
N ASP A 185 3.37 -5.80 1.26
CA ASP A 185 3.84 -5.43 2.60
C ASP A 185 5.07 -6.25 2.99
N TYR A 186 6.26 -5.64 2.94
CA TYR A 186 6.67 -4.37 2.38
C TYR A 186 7.88 -4.55 1.42
N LEU A 187 8.14 -3.55 0.59
CA LEU A 187 9.10 -3.66 -0.52
C LEU A 187 10.51 -4.11 -0.08
N GLN A 188 11.04 -3.50 0.99
CA GLN A 188 12.41 -3.78 1.41
C GLN A 188 12.57 -5.13 2.12
N ALA A 189 11.49 -5.83 2.49
CA ALA A 189 11.56 -7.18 3.05
C ALA A 189 11.56 -8.27 1.97
N LEU A 190 11.26 -7.95 0.72
CA LEU A 190 11.33 -8.92 -0.36
C LEU A 190 12.73 -9.54 -0.45
N PRO A 191 12.84 -10.87 -0.62
CA PRO A 191 14.11 -11.56 -0.81
C PRO A 191 14.86 -11.05 -2.02
N LEU A 192 16.19 -11.20 -1.99
CA LEU A 192 17.03 -10.87 -3.13
C LEU A 192 16.69 -11.77 -4.31
N ASP A 193 16.50 -11.15 -5.49
CA ASP A 193 16.42 -11.88 -6.74
C ASP A 193 17.73 -12.69 -6.93
N PRO A 194 17.65 -13.98 -7.28
CA PRO A 194 18.84 -14.83 -7.46
C PRO A 194 19.88 -14.25 -8.42
N ASP A 195 19.45 -13.52 -9.47
CA ASP A 195 20.36 -12.90 -10.43
C ASP A 195 21.12 -11.73 -9.79
N ILE A 196 20.47 -10.91 -8.96
CA ILE A 196 21.11 -9.83 -8.23
C ILE A 196 22.06 -10.41 -7.17
N GLN A 197 21.61 -11.43 -6.44
CA GLN A 197 22.41 -12.10 -5.43
C GLN A 197 23.72 -12.64 -6.02
N LYS A 198 23.67 -13.21 -7.24
CA LYS A 198 24.81 -13.80 -7.93
C LYS A 198 25.75 -12.76 -8.52
N ASN A 199 25.22 -11.68 -9.11
CA ASN A 199 25.96 -10.81 -10.01
C ASN A 199 26.32 -9.45 -9.40
N ALA A 200 25.66 -9.02 -8.30
CA ALA A 200 25.90 -7.72 -7.68
C ALA A 200 26.88 -7.82 -6.48
N PRO A 201 27.72 -6.77 -6.24
CA PRO A 201 28.50 -6.65 -5.03
C PRO A 201 27.63 -6.67 -3.77
N ARG A 202 28.08 -7.37 -2.72
CA ARG A 202 27.27 -7.59 -1.50
C ARG A 202 26.76 -6.31 -0.84
N ASP A 203 27.59 -5.28 -0.80
CA ASP A 203 27.29 -3.96 -0.25
C ASP A 203 26.25 -3.15 -1.05
N GLN A 204 26.00 -3.55 -2.30
CA GLN A 204 25.09 -2.88 -3.21
C GLN A 204 23.81 -3.69 -3.50
N GLN A 205 23.78 -4.97 -3.13
CA GLN A 205 22.70 -5.88 -3.50
C GLN A 205 21.33 -5.35 -3.12
N ARG A 206 21.13 -4.88 -1.88
CA ARG A 206 19.84 -4.38 -1.41
C ARG A 206 19.38 -3.15 -2.20
N ARG A 207 20.26 -2.16 -2.40
CA ARG A 207 19.95 -0.97 -3.16
C ARG A 207 19.61 -1.27 -4.62
N LEU A 208 20.35 -2.19 -5.24
CA LEU A 208 20.09 -2.63 -6.61
C LEU A 208 18.78 -3.39 -6.70
N GLN A 209 18.48 -4.25 -5.69
CA GLN A 209 17.22 -4.97 -5.60
C GLN A 209 16.04 -4.00 -5.55
N VAL A 210 16.00 -3.10 -4.57
CA VAL A 210 14.89 -2.14 -4.42
C VAL A 210 14.70 -1.31 -5.69
N ARG A 211 15.80 -0.88 -6.32
CA ARG A 211 15.73 -0.18 -7.60
C ARG A 211 15.12 -1.06 -8.71
N SER A 212 15.56 -2.30 -8.84
CA SER A 212 15.04 -3.26 -9.81
C SER A 212 13.56 -3.54 -9.55
N ASP A 213 13.20 -3.76 -8.29
CA ASP A 213 11.83 -4.06 -7.89
C ASP A 213 10.86 -2.94 -8.24
N VAL A 214 11.25 -1.68 -8.05
CA VAL A 214 10.43 -0.52 -8.44
C VAL A 214 10.14 -0.51 -9.96
N TYR A 215 11.11 -0.92 -10.80
CA TYR A 215 10.86 -1.03 -12.24
C TYR A 215 9.95 -2.22 -12.57
N ARG A 216 10.21 -3.38 -11.97
CA ARG A 216 9.39 -4.60 -12.16
C ARG A 216 7.94 -4.39 -11.69
N LEU A 217 7.74 -3.69 -10.58
CA LEU A 217 6.39 -3.33 -10.12
C LEU A 217 5.63 -2.52 -11.16
N LYS A 218 6.31 -1.59 -11.85
CA LYS A 218 5.68 -0.82 -12.93
C LYS A 218 5.32 -1.70 -14.12
N GLU A 219 6.20 -2.63 -14.49
CA GLU A 219 5.93 -3.63 -15.52
C GLU A 219 4.76 -4.54 -15.13
N MET A 220 4.73 -5.04 -13.89
CA MET A 220 3.62 -5.84 -13.36
C MET A 220 2.29 -5.07 -13.36
N ALA A 221 2.28 -3.79 -12.96
CA ALA A 221 1.07 -2.97 -12.97
C ALA A 221 0.48 -2.82 -14.38
N VAL A 222 1.35 -2.67 -15.39
CA VAL A 222 0.95 -2.59 -16.80
C VAL A 222 0.53 -3.96 -17.32
N TYR A 223 1.30 -5.01 -17.04
CA TYR A 223 1.06 -6.36 -17.53
C TYR A 223 -0.25 -6.98 -17.01
N PHE A 224 -0.50 -6.81 -15.70
CA PHE A 224 -1.75 -7.28 -15.07
C PHE A 224 -2.91 -6.32 -15.23
N GLU A 225 -2.71 -5.18 -15.89
CA GLU A 225 -3.72 -4.14 -16.07
C GLU A 225 -4.43 -3.73 -14.78
N CYS A 226 -3.67 -3.63 -13.69
CA CYS A 226 -4.19 -3.29 -12.37
C CYS A 226 -3.29 -2.30 -11.62
N PRO A 227 -3.81 -1.54 -10.63
CA PRO A 227 -3.00 -0.71 -9.76
C PRO A 227 -2.23 -1.56 -8.72
N ILE A 228 -1.06 -1.06 -8.29
CA ILE A 228 -0.24 -1.68 -7.25
C ILE A 228 -0.05 -0.72 -6.08
N TRP A 229 -0.33 -1.19 -4.87
CA TRP A 229 -0.05 -0.53 -3.60
C TRP A 229 1.13 -1.19 -2.90
N VAL A 230 2.04 -0.38 -2.35
CA VAL A 230 3.26 -0.89 -1.71
C VAL A 230 3.53 -0.17 -0.39
N ALA A 231 3.68 -0.91 0.69
CA ALA A 231 4.25 -0.36 1.91
C ALA A 231 5.77 -0.22 1.76
N ILE A 232 6.32 0.90 2.22
CA ILE A 232 7.73 1.24 2.10
C ILE A 232 8.26 1.71 3.44
N GLN A 233 9.37 1.13 3.86
CA GLN A 233 10.08 1.57 5.05
C GLN A 233 10.71 2.94 4.81
N ALA A 234 10.44 3.89 5.69
CA ALA A 234 11.15 5.17 5.72
C ALA A 234 12.51 5.02 6.42
N LYS A 235 13.47 5.85 6.02
CA LYS A 235 14.75 5.97 6.72
C LYS A 235 14.49 6.25 8.21
N GLN A 236 15.23 5.57 9.07
CA GLN A 236 15.20 5.88 10.48
C GLN A 236 16.02 7.14 10.71
N ASN A 237 15.43 8.14 11.35
CA ASN A 237 16.17 9.27 11.89
C ASN A 237 16.87 8.77 13.15
N LEU A 238 18.17 8.53 13.08
CA LEU A 238 18.99 8.08 14.20
C LEU A 238 19.11 9.15 15.30
N ASP A 239 19.00 10.43 14.92
CA ASP A 239 19.07 11.56 15.82
C ASP A 239 17.66 12.05 16.17
N MET A 240 17.12 11.54 17.27
CA MET A 240 15.88 12.09 17.82
C MET A 240 16.12 13.52 18.31
N PRO A 241 15.29 14.50 17.91
CA PRO A 241 15.44 15.85 18.39
C PRO A 241 15.28 15.93 19.91
N LEU A 242 16.01 16.85 20.56
CA LEU A 242 15.95 17.06 21.99
C LEU A 242 14.58 17.55 22.47
N SER A 243 13.81 18.19 21.60
CA SER A 243 12.46 18.69 21.88
C SER A 243 11.44 17.95 21.04
N PRO A 244 10.24 17.67 21.59
CA PRO A 244 9.18 17.00 20.86
C PRO A 244 8.74 17.83 19.64
N THR A 245 9.02 17.30 18.46
CA THR A 245 8.68 17.91 17.17
C THR A 245 7.97 16.92 16.26
N PHE A 246 7.42 17.43 15.19
CA PHE A 246 6.81 16.67 14.12
C PHE A 246 7.87 15.88 13.33
N LEU A 247 7.67 14.56 13.19
CA LEU A 247 8.67 13.64 12.62
C LEU A 247 8.11 12.85 11.41
N MET A 248 7.18 13.41 10.66
CA MET A 248 6.59 12.74 9.52
C MET A 248 7.57 12.63 8.35
N PRO A 249 7.73 11.45 7.75
CA PRO A 249 8.57 11.28 6.58
C PRO A 249 8.14 12.17 5.40
N GLY A 250 9.11 12.66 4.64
CA GLY A 250 8.91 13.32 3.35
C GLY A 250 8.78 12.32 2.20
N GLN A 251 8.54 12.84 1.00
CA GLN A 251 8.41 12.01 -0.21
C GLN A 251 9.72 11.30 -0.64
N TYR A 252 10.88 11.79 -0.17
CA TYR A 252 12.21 11.24 -0.49
C TYR A 252 12.81 10.38 0.61
N ASP A 253 12.08 10.19 1.71
CA ASP A 253 12.57 9.44 2.88
C ASP A 253 12.37 7.94 2.78
N GLY A 254 11.87 7.42 1.66
CA GLY A 254 11.89 5.99 1.39
C GLY A 254 13.32 5.45 1.45
N GLU A 255 13.53 4.41 2.25
CA GLU A 255 14.83 3.78 2.44
C GLU A 255 15.37 3.20 1.12
N GLU A 256 16.69 3.16 0.97
CA GLU A 256 17.47 2.56 -0.10
C GLU A 256 17.56 3.36 -1.40
N THR A 257 16.51 4.04 -1.92
CA THR A 257 16.63 4.65 -3.24
C THR A 257 15.64 5.79 -3.53
N ALA A 258 16.14 6.84 -4.22
CA ALA A 258 15.32 7.91 -4.79
C ALA A 258 14.39 7.41 -5.93
N ALA A 259 14.60 6.21 -6.47
CA ALA A 259 13.75 5.63 -7.51
C ALA A 259 12.28 5.51 -7.06
N ILE A 260 12.03 5.30 -5.74
CA ILE A 260 10.71 5.28 -5.14
C ILE A 260 9.97 6.58 -5.44
N ALA A 261 10.53 7.72 -5.01
CA ALA A 261 9.90 9.02 -5.23
C ALA A 261 9.70 9.36 -6.71
N GLN A 262 10.59 8.88 -7.58
CA GLN A 262 10.53 9.16 -9.02
C GLN A 262 9.50 8.33 -9.77
N ARG A 263 9.31 7.06 -9.41
CA ARG A 263 8.53 6.10 -10.20
C ARG A 263 7.09 5.93 -9.76
N PHE A 264 6.80 6.07 -8.46
CA PHE A 264 5.44 5.95 -7.98
C PHE A 264 4.57 7.13 -8.43
N ASP A 265 3.33 6.84 -8.84
CA ASP A 265 2.37 7.84 -9.30
C ASP A 265 1.72 8.58 -8.13
N ARG A 266 1.58 7.92 -6.98
CA ARG A 266 1.06 8.47 -5.73
C ARG A 266 1.99 8.10 -4.58
N LEU A 267 2.18 9.04 -3.65
CA LEU A 267 2.89 8.78 -2.39
C LEU A 267 2.05 9.29 -1.23
N VAL A 268 1.84 8.42 -0.28
CA VAL A 268 1.25 8.72 1.02
C VAL A 268 2.33 8.55 2.06
N THR A 269 2.52 9.52 2.94
CA THR A 269 3.41 9.39 4.09
C THR A 269 2.60 9.35 5.36
N ILE A 270 3.06 8.60 6.36
CA ILE A 270 2.35 8.43 7.63
C ILE A 270 3.27 8.61 8.82
N TRP A 271 2.67 9.07 9.92
CA TRP A 271 3.34 9.20 11.20
C TRP A 271 2.37 8.95 12.36
N MET A 272 2.76 8.04 13.26
CA MET A 272 2.04 7.75 14.49
C MET A 272 2.81 8.36 15.67
N PRO A 273 2.34 9.48 16.26
CA PRO A 273 3.10 10.23 17.26
C PRO A 273 3.57 9.42 18.47
N LYS A 274 2.75 8.46 18.94
CA LYS A 274 3.09 7.62 20.11
C LYS A 274 4.32 6.75 19.93
N GLN A 275 4.71 6.48 18.69
CA GLN A 275 5.91 5.72 18.38
C GLN A 275 7.19 6.56 18.52
N SER A 276 7.03 7.88 18.47
CA SER A 276 8.12 8.84 18.62
C SER A 276 8.13 9.50 20.00
N TRP A 277 6.97 9.76 20.59
CA TRP A 277 6.81 10.53 21.83
C TRP A 277 5.79 9.88 22.77
N PRO A 278 6.02 9.90 24.09
CA PRO A 278 5.07 9.33 25.05
C PRO A 278 3.68 9.94 24.94
N VAL A 279 2.65 9.11 25.15
CA VAL A 279 1.25 9.56 25.26
C VAL A 279 1.12 10.64 26.34
N GLY A 280 0.35 11.69 26.04
CA GLY A 280 0.19 12.87 26.88
C GLY A 280 1.24 13.95 26.65
N LYS A 281 2.32 13.70 25.87
CA LYS A 281 3.35 14.70 25.58
C LYS A 281 2.83 15.73 24.57
N GLU A 282 3.14 17.01 24.78
CA GLU A 282 2.92 18.04 23.79
C GLU A 282 4.02 18.02 22.74
N VAL A 283 3.63 18.02 21.46
CA VAL A 283 4.49 18.00 20.30
C VAL A 283 4.24 19.23 19.45
N SER A 284 5.30 19.97 19.11
CA SER A 284 5.21 21.10 18.20
C SER A 284 5.02 20.63 16.77
N LEU A 285 4.01 21.16 16.10
CA LEU A 285 3.82 21.01 14.65
C LEU A 285 4.43 22.17 13.86
N GLY A 286 5.11 23.10 14.52
CA GLY A 286 5.62 24.34 13.93
C GLY A 286 4.61 25.49 13.93
N LYS A 287 5.06 26.71 13.65
CA LYS A 287 4.25 27.95 13.57
C LYS A 287 3.32 28.18 14.77
N GLY A 288 3.73 27.73 15.94
CA GLY A 288 2.97 27.88 17.19
C GLY A 288 1.83 26.89 17.39
N SER A 289 1.65 25.93 16.48
CA SER A 289 0.68 24.85 16.65
C SER A 289 1.29 23.71 17.45
N THR A 290 0.54 23.16 18.40
CA THR A 290 0.92 21.99 19.20
C THR A 290 -0.18 20.96 19.20
N ILE A 291 0.17 19.69 19.37
CA ILE A 291 -0.76 18.60 19.64
C ILE A 291 -0.33 17.90 20.92
N ARG A 292 -1.30 17.32 21.62
CA ARG A 292 -1.03 16.37 22.70
C ARG A 292 -1.11 14.97 22.13
N VAL A 293 -0.04 14.16 22.29
CA VAL A 293 0.02 12.79 21.78
C VAL A 293 -1.07 11.94 22.44
N GLU A 294 -1.87 11.27 21.64
CA GLU A 294 -2.87 10.30 22.06
C GLU A 294 -2.58 8.94 21.46
N GLU A 295 -3.18 7.88 22.02
CA GLU A 295 -2.87 6.48 21.69
C GLU A 295 -3.20 6.12 20.23
N ASP A 296 -4.28 6.67 19.71
CA ASP A 296 -4.90 6.31 18.43
C ASP A 296 -4.62 7.30 17.28
N MET A 297 -3.73 8.28 17.50
CA MET A 297 -3.40 9.29 16.49
C MET A 297 -2.56 8.70 15.34
N LEU A 298 -2.99 8.96 14.11
CA LEU A 298 -2.24 8.69 12.89
C LEU A 298 -2.32 9.91 11.96
N PHE A 299 -1.19 10.49 11.61
CA PHE A 299 -1.13 11.50 10.55
C PHE A 299 -0.96 10.81 9.21
N VAL A 300 -1.76 11.23 8.23
CA VAL A 300 -1.72 10.74 6.85
C VAL A 300 -1.54 11.94 5.92
N ARG A 301 -0.49 11.96 5.11
CA ARG A 301 -0.20 13.02 4.13
C ARG A 301 -0.22 12.45 2.73
N VAL A 302 -0.91 13.09 1.81
CA VAL A 302 -0.77 12.85 0.38
C VAL A 302 0.43 13.65 -0.12
N ALA A 303 1.61 13.04 -0.14
CA ALA A 303 2.88 13.72 -0.41
C ALA A 303 3.11 13.97 -1.90
N LYS A 304 2.54 13.12 -2.78
CA LYS A 304 2.69 13.24 -4.24
C LYS A 304 1.48 12.69 -4.97
N GLN A 305 1.07 13.37 -6.05
CA GLN A 305 0.10 12.87 -7.01
C GLN A 305 0.48 13.27 -8.44
N ARG A 306 0.51 12.31 -9.37
CA ARG A 306 0.68 12.53 -10.82
C ARG A 306 -0.64 12.27 -11.55
N PRO A 307 -0.90 12.91 -12.72
CA PRO A 307 -0.17 14.05 -13.26
C PRO A 307 -0.64 15.36 -12.62
N ASN A 308 0.29 16.18 -12.07
CA ASN A 308 0.06 17.55 -11.57
C ASN A 308 -1.19 17.79 -10.71
N LEU A 309 -1.60 16.80 -9.93
CA LEU A 309 -2.72 16.91 -9.00
C LEU A 309 -2.26 17.53 -7.68
N PRO A 310 -3.16 18.15 -6.91
CA PRO A 310 -2.83 18.73 -5.62
C PRO A 310 -2.17 17.71 -4.69
N SER A 311 -1.12 18.11 -3.98
CA SER A 311 -0.41 17.28 -3.00
C SER A 311 0.04 18.14 -1.81
N GLY A 312 0.51 17.48 -0.74
CA GLY A 312 0.99 18.14 0.47
C GLY A 312 -0.08 18.31 1.55
N ARG A 313 -1.34 17.96 1.30
CA ARG A 313 -2.39 17.99 2.33
C ARG A 313 -2.22 16.83 3.30
N MET A 314 -2.45 17.10 4.57
CA MET A 314 -2.31 16.14 5.66
C MET A 314 -3.56 16.15 6.53
N TRP A 315 -3.92 14.99 7.02
CA TRP A 315 -5.04 14.74 7.93
C TRP A 315 -4.55 14.10 9.22
N LEU A 316 -5.16 14.45 10.33
CA LEU A 316 -5.14 13.63 11.53
C LEU A 316 -6.26 12.60 11.41
N CYS A 317 -5.89 11.34 11.61
CA CYS A 317 -6.80 10.21 11.63
C CYS A 317 -6.80 9.57 13.02
N ARG A 318 -7.88 8.86 13.32
CA ARG A 318 -8.05 8.00 14.50
C ARG A 318 -8.05 6.56 14.08
N VAL A 319 -7.31 5.72 14.80
CA VAL A 319 -7.16 4.30 14.54
C VAL A 319 -7.91 3.49 15.60
N ASP A 320 -8.86 2.69 15.17
CA ASP A 320 -9.39 1.60 15.99
C ASP A 320 -8.53 0.35 15.79
N PHE A 321 -7.59 0.10 16.71
CA PHE A 321 -6.69 -1.05 16.65
C PHE A 321 -7.38 -2.41 16.77
N LYS A 322 -8.59 -2.45 17.35
CA LYS A 322 -9.34 -3.71 17.51
C LYS A 322 -9.91 -4.18 16.18
N ARG A 323 -10.35 -3.23 15.35
CA ARG A 323 -11.03 -3.48 14.08
C ARG A 323 -10.17 -3.18 12.88
N ASN A 324 -8.96 -2.67 13.10
CA ASN A 324 -8.08 -2.16 12.03
C ASN A 324 -8.84 -1.15 11.14
N GLU A 325 -9.54 -0.20 11.76
CA GLU A 325 -10.28 0.87 11.06
C GLU A 325 -9.59 2.21 11.26
N ILE A 326 -9.64 3.04 10.22
CA ILE A 326 -9.06 4.38 10.22
C ILE A 326 -10.14 5.38 9.81
N ARG A 327 -10.27 6.47 10.56
CA ARG A 327 -11.22 7.54 10.28
C ARG A 327 -10.54 8.90 10.44
N VAL A 328 -10.84 9.84 9.55
CA VAL A 328 -10.37 11.23 9.70
C VAL A 328 -11.00 11.85 10.96
N ASP A 329 -10.18 12.50 11.77
CA ASP A 329 -10.64 13.28 12.92
C ASP A 329 -11.26 14.60 12.44
N ALA A 330 -12.58 14.65 12.35
CA ALA A 330 -13.34 15.81 11.87
C ALA A 330 -13.19 17.06 12.77
N THR A 331 -12.68 16.91 13.99
CA THR A 331 -12.49 18.03 14.93
C THR A 331 -11.21 18.81 14.67
N MET A 332 -10.27 18.24 13.91
CA MET A 332 -8.98 18.85 13.62
C MET A 332 -8.95 19.47 12.24
N LYS A 333 -8.27 20.62 12.14
CA LYS A 333 -8.02 21.26 10.85
C LYS A 333 -7.20 20.32 9.94
N THR A 334 -7.59 20.29 8.68
CA THR A 334 -6.71 19.75 7.63
C THR A 334 -5.52 20.70 7.47
N TYR A 335 -4.31 20.17 7.53
CA TYR A 335 -3.08 20.95 7.36
C TYR A 335 -2.66 20.95 5.88
N VAL A 336 -2.22 22.10 5.39
CA VAL A 336 -1.68 22.26 4.03
C VAL A 336 -0.16 22.45 4.12
N LYS A 337 0.57 22.10 3.07
CA LYS A 337 2.02 22.38 2.98
C LYS A 337 2.26 23.86 3.26
N GLY A 338 3.08 24.14 4.28
CA GLY A 338 3.38 25.49 4.75
C GLY A 338 2.66 25.89 6.05
N ASP A 339 1.66 25.13 6.53
CA ASP A 339 1.06 25.31 7.87
C ASP A 339 1.91 24.63 8.96
N ILE A 340 2.74 23.70 8.58
CA ILE A 340 3.66 22.95 9.43
C ILE A 340 5.09 23.22 8.97
N ASP A 341 6.03 23.26 9.89
CA ASP A 341 7.44 23.40 9.60
C ASP A 341 7.98 22.08 9.01
N ASP A 342 8.05 22.01 7.69
CA ASP A 342 8.55 20.85 6.94
C ASP A 342 10.10 20.83 6.83
N SER A 343 10.82 21.56 7.69
CA SER A 343 12.29 21.71 7.64
C SER A 343 13.09 20.40 7.82
N TYR A 344 12.42 19.27 8.05
CA TYR A 344 13.03 17.94 8.17
C TYR A 344 12.86 17.04 6.94
N GLY A 345 12.36 17.55 5.80
CA GLY A 345 12.01 16.72 4.64
C GLY A 345 12.45 17.24 3.27
N ASP A 346 13.38 18.21 3.21
CA ASP A 346 14.00 18.66 1.95
C ASP A 346 15.42 18.12 1.78
#